data_45c991568c2e3bd2fe35582052dacb27
#
_entry.id   45c991568c2e3bd2fe35582052dacb27
#
_cell.length_a   1.000
_cell.length_b   1.000
_cell.length_c   1.000
_cell.angle_alpha   90.00
_cell.angle_beta   90.00
_cell.angle_gamma   90.00
#
_symmetry.space_group_name_H-M   'P 1'
#
loop_
_entity.id
_entity.type
_entity.pdbx_description
1 polymer ?
#
loop_
_entity_poly.entity_id
_entity_poly.type
_entity_poly.pdbx_seq_one_letter_code
_entity_poly.pdbx_strand_id
1 'polypeptide(L)'
;PTHHGFDEYYGVPGNTEDPLDNEPRILIRNDRFVFTNRSKMKMIGIGKRKDKLIAAPDWTLKQLGSLYLKEAHAFIGRQVEEGTSPFFLYYAPNANHNQRNLYGVFAVPDSIAGVKIKGQSKYTDGSPAGPREDMVLENDVVFGDLLKKLKQTEDPRWPDHKLIENTLIIFTSDNGGLDRKGSPTDNAPLRSGKGYAYEGGIRVPVLVRGSGVGQ
;
A
#
# COMPACT_ATOMS: atom_id res chain seq x y z
N PRO A 1 -8.73 8.10 -10.87
CA PRO A 1 -7.40 8.17 -11.48
C PRO A 1 -7.44 8.04 -13.00
N THR A 2 -8.26 7.15 -13.56
CA THR A 2 -8.37 6.94 -15.02
C THR A 2 -8.82 8.17 -15.81
N HIS A 3 -9.49 9.14 -15.18
CA HIS A 3 -9.79 10.45 -15.76
C HIS A 3 -8.69 11.51 -15.54
N HIS A 4 -7.56 11.10 -14.97
CA HIS A 4 -6.43 11.98 -14.60
C HIS A 4 -5.09 11.45 -15.12
N GLY A 5 -5.09 10.73 -16.25
CA GLY A 5 -3.89 10.29 -16.94
C GLY A 5 -3.35 8.91 -16.54
N PHE A 6 -4.07 8.14 -15.72
CA PHE A 6 -3.75 6.72 -15.48
C PHE A 6 -4.63 5.82 -16.35
N ASP A 7 -4.05 4.82 -16.97
CA ASP A 7 -4.78 3.84 -17.78
C ASP A 7 -5.50 2.79 -16.91
N GLU A 8 -4.91 2.45 -15.77
CA GLU A 8 -5.45 1.48 -14.83
C GLU A 8 -5.45 2.02 -13.39
N TYR A 9 -6.45 1.63 -12.63
CA TYR A 9 -6.57 1.86 -11.21
C TYR A 9 -7.13 0.63 -10.50
N TYR A 10 -6.52 0.27 -9.38
CA TYR A 10 -7.09 -0.70 -8.44
C TYR A 10 -6.84 -0.24 -7.01
N GLY A 11 -7.89 -0.13 -6.22
CA GLY A 11 -7.74 0.33 -4.85
C GLY A 11 -9.05 0.67 -4.16
N VAL A 12 -8.95 1.25 -2.99
CA VAL A 12 -10.07 1.77 -2.22
C VAL A 12 -10.31 3.25 -2.55
N PRO A 13 -11.56 3.74 -2.47
CA PRO A 13 -11.88 5.12 -2.86
C PRO A 13 -11.34 6.17 -1.89
N GLY A 14 -10.92 5.80 -0.69
CA GLY A 14 -10.49 6.73 0.33
C GLY A 14 -9.73 6.08 1.47
N ASN A 15 -9.82 6.66 2.65
CA ASN A 15 -9.08 6.22 3.82
C ASN A 15 -9.62 4.88 4.37
N THR A 16 -8.73 4.00 4.76
CA THR A 16 -9.08 2.69 5.32
C THR A 16 -9.12 2.65 6.85
N GLU A 17 -8.66 3.71 7.51
CA GLU A 17 -8.64 3.80 8.98
C GLU A 17 -10.02 3.92 9.58
N ASP A 18 -10.87 4.64 8.89
CA ASP A 18 -12.20 4.98 9.37
C ASP A 18 -13.26 4.20 8.60
N PRO A 19 -13.38 2.92 8.91
CA PRO A 19 -14.12 1.98 8.09
C PRO A 19 -15.63 2.17 8.17
N LEU A 20 -16.10 2.99 9.08
CA LEU A 20 -17.52 3.09 9.36
C LEU A 20 -18.08 4.51 9.27
N ASP A 21 -17.23 5.53 9.35
CA ASP A 21 -17.75 6.87 9.49
C ASP A 21 -17.80 7.67 8.19
N ASN A 22 -16.97 7.38 7.20
CA ASN A 22 -16.90 8.26 6.04
C ASN A 22 -16.84 7.61 4.65
N GLU A 23 -16.51 6.30 4.51
CA GLU A 23 -16.26 5.74 3.19
C GLU A 23 -16.78 4.31 3.00
N PRO A 24 -17.36 3.99 1.85
CA PRO A 24 -17.76 2.62 1.54
C PRO A 24 -16.53 1.71 1.48
N ARG A 25 -16.59 0.57 2.17
CA ARG A 25 -15.57 -0.47 2.07
C ARG A 25 -15.73 -1.25 0.78
N ILE A 26 -15.31 -0.64 -0.31
CA ILE A 26 -15.34 -1.23 -1.64
C ILE A 26 -13.94 -1.16 -2.25
N LEU A 27 -13.66 -2.11 -3.12
CA LEU A 27 -12.56 -2.01 -4.05
C LEU A 27 -13.09 -1.52 -5.40
N ILE A 28 -12.29 -0.69 -6.05
CA ILE A 28 -12.58 -0.13 -7.36
C ILE A 28 -11.49 -0.60 -8.32
N ARG A 29 -11.91 -1.08 -9.47
CA ARG A 29 -11.04 -1.27 -10.64
C ARG A 29 -11.51 -0.30 -11.72
N ASN A 30 -10.64 0.65 -12.07
CA ASN A 30 -10.92 1.72 -13.01
C ASN A 30 -12.16 2.52 -12.57
N ASP A 31 -13.30 2.32 -13.19
CA ASP A 31 -14.59 2.99 -12.94
C ASP A 31 -15.65 2.05 -12.32
N ARG A 32 -15.25 0.81 -11.94
CA ARG A 32 -16.17 -0.24 -11.52
C ARG A 32 -15.87 -0.76 -10.15
N PHE A 33 -16.91 -1.08 -9.40
CA PHE A 33 -16.78 -1.80 -8.14
C PHE A 33 -16.31 -3.23 -8.38
N VAL A 34 -15.32 -3.65 -7.59
CA VAL A 34 -14.85 -5.04 -7.57
C VAL A 34 -15.59 -5.78 -6.45
N PHE A 35 -16.28 -6.83 -6.83
CA PHE A 35 -16.97 -7.72 -5.92
C PHE A 35 -16.51 -9.14 -6.18
N THR A 36 -16.18 -9.87 -5.13
CA THR A 36 -16.06 -11.33 -5.23
C THR A 36 -17.43 -11.99 -5.19
N ASN A 37 -18.42 -11.34 -4.53
CA ASN A 37 -19.78 -11.81 -4.49
C ASN A 37 -20.78 -10.65 -4.35
N ARG A 38 -21.48 -10.32 -5.43
CA ARG A 38 -22.53 -9.26 -5.45
C ARG A 38 -23.65 -9.49 -4.44
N SER A 39 -23.97 -10.75 -4.09
CA SER A 39 -25.01 -11.05 -3.11
C SER A 39 -24.64 -10.63 -1.67
N LYS A 40 -23.37 -10.37 -1.42
CA LYS A 40 -22.88 -9.88 -0.12
C LYS A 40 -22.85 -8.36 -0.01
N MET A 41 -23.22 -7.64 -1.07
CA MET A 41 -23.36 -6.18 -0.99
C MET A 41 -24.42 -5.81 0.04
N LYS A 42 -24.04 -4.97 0.97
CA LYS A 42 -24.94 -4.42 1.97
C LYS A 42 -24.91 -2.90 1.90
N MET A 43 -26.10 -2.32 1.98
CA MET A 43 -26.21 -0.91 2.31
C MET A 43 -26.05 -0.79 3.83
N ILE A 44 -24.98 -0.18 4.28
CA ILE A 44 -24.74 0.06 5.70
C ILE A 44 -24.94 1.54 6.02
N GLY A 45 -25.59 1.81 7.15
CA GLY A 45 -25.60 3.14 7.74
C GLY A 45 -24.24 3.42 8.36
N ILE A 46 -23.69 4.60 8.12
CA ILE A 46 -22.35 4.96 8.58
C ILE A 46 -22.45 6.11 9.56
N GLY A 47 -21.97 5.89 10.79
CA GLY A 47 -21.87 6.90 11.83
C GLY A 47 -23.18 7.64 12.10
N LYS A 48 -23.08 8.97 12.27
CA LYS A 48 -24.23 9.84 12.44
C LYS A 48 -25.00 10.13 11.15
N ARG A 49 -24.43 9.79 10.00
CA ARG A 49 -25.09 9.89 8.69
C ARG A 49 -25.93 8.65 8.49
N LYS A 50 -27.21 8.87 8.34
CA LYS A 50 -28.18 7.80 7.96
C LYS A 50 -28.13 7.46 6.47
N ASP A 51 -27.14 8.00 5.77
CA ASP A 51 -26.94 7.76 4.34
C ASP A 51 -26.50 6.33 4.12
N LYS A 52 -27.15 5.68 3.20
CA LYS A 52 -26.90 4.29 2.87
C LYS A 52 -25.64 4.21 1.99
N LEU A 53 -24.54 3.74 2.53
CA LEU A 53 -23.33 3.49 1.76
C LEU A 53 -23.21 2.01 1.42
N ILE A 54 -22.66 1.77 0.24
CA ILE A 54 -22.42 0.40 -0.25
C ILE A 54 -21.17 -0.12 0.42
N ALA A 55 -21.26 -1.26 1.11
CA ALA A 55 -20.11 -1.99 1.58
C ALA A 55 -20.05 -3.35 0.89
N ALA A 56 -18.88 -3.74 0.47
CA ALA A 56 -18.57 -5.08 0.03
C ALA A 56 -17.82 -5.80 1.15
N PRO A 57 -18.50 -6.58 1.99
CA PRO A 57 -17.88 -7.18 3.17
C PRO A 57 -17.09 -8.46 2.86
N ASP A 58 -16.76 -8.69 1.62
CA ASP A 58 -16.06 -9.88 1.15
C ASP A 58 -14.53 -9.79 1.22
N TRP A 59 -14.00 -8.67 1.69
CA TRP A 59 -12.60 -8.48 2.01
C TRP A 59 -12.41 -7.79 3.38
N THR A 60 -11.25 -7.96 3.95
CA THR A 60 -10.85 -7.34 5.21
C THR A 60 -9.61 -6.48 5.01
N LEU A 61 -9.35 -5.54 5.93
CA LEU A 61 -8.15 -4.71 5.89
C LEU A 61 -6.85 -5.53 5.84
N LYS A 62 -6.83 -6.71 6.49
CA LYS A 62 -5.71 -7.66 6.47
C LYS A 62 -5.39 -8.22 5.09
N GLN A 63 -6.34 -8.18 4.17
CA GLN A 63 -6.18 -8.72 2.81
C GLN A 63 -5.67 -7.69 1.81
N LEU A 64 -5.70 -6.39 2.16
CA LEU A 64 -5.38 -5.33 1.20
C LEU A 64 -3.96 -5.45 0.64
N GLY A 65 -2.95 -5.69 1.49
CA GLY A 65 -1.58 -5.87 1.01
C GLY A 65 -1.45 -7.00 -0.01
N SER A 66 -2.06 -8.15 0.27
CA SER A 66 -2.07 -9.30 -0.67
C SER A 66 -2.85 -8.99 -1.95
N LEU A 67 -3.98 -8.28 -1.85
CA LEU A 67 -4.78 -7.90 -3.02
C LEU A 67 -4.01 -6.93 -3.91
N TYR A 68 -3.39 -5.91 -3.33
CA TYR A 68 -2.61 -4.93 -4.08
C TYR A 68 -1.36 -5.55 -4.70
N LEU A 69 -0.66 -6.42 -3.98
CA LEU A 69 0.49 -7.15 -4.52
C LEU A 69 0.11 -8.02 -5.71
N LYS A 70 -1.00 -8.77 -5.60
CA LYS A 70 -1.53 -9.58 -6.70
C LYS A 70 -1.84 -8.74 -7.93
N GLU A 71 -2.46 -7.57 -7.75
CA GLU A 71 -2.80 -6.67 -8.86
C GLU A 71 -1.55 -6.05 -9.49
N ALA A 72 -0.57 -5.66 -8.68
CA ALA A 72 0.71 -5.15 -9.19
C ALA A 72 1.45 -6.20 -10.04
N HIS A 73 1.47 -7.47 -9.60
CA HIS A 73 2.03 -8.57 -10.38
C HIS A 73 1.29 -8.79 -11.71
N ALA A 74 -0.05 -8.75 -11.66
CA ALA A 74 -0.87 -8.88 -12.85
C ALA A 74 -0.64 -7.72 -13.84
N PHE A 75 -0.54 -6.49 -13.33
CA PHE A 75 -0.20 -5.31 -14.12
C PHE A 75 1.16 -5.47 -14.82
N ILE A 76 2.21 -5.79 -14.05
CA ILE A 76 3.55 -6.02 -14.62
C ILE A 76 3.51 -7.13 -15.69
N GLY A 77 2.77 -8.21 -15.44
CA GLY A 77 2.60 -9.30 -16.39
C GLY A 77 2.01 -8.83 -17.73
N ARG A 78 0.91 -8.05 -17.67
CA ARG A 78 0.28 -7.48 -18.89
C ARG A 78 1.23 -6.56 -19.64
N GLN A 79 1.98 -5.69 -18.95
CA GLN A 79 2.93 -4.79 -19.59
C GLN A 79 4.08 -5.54 -20.30
N VAL A 80 4.47 -6.69 -19.76
CA VAL A 80 5.46 -7.57 -20.38
C VAL A 80 4.88 -8.29 -21.62
N GLU A 81 3.64 -8.75 -21.53
CA GLU A 81 2.95 -9.41 -22.67
C GLU A 81 2.71 -8.43 -23.82
N GLU A 82 2.33 -7.19 -23.53
CA GLU A 82 2.19 -6.14 -24.54
C GLU A 82 3.53 -5.73 -25.15
N GLY A 83 4.58 -5.65 -24.33
CA GLY A 83 5.99 -5.55 -24.71
C GLY A 83 6.45 -4.31 -25.46
N THR A 84 5.57 -3.34 -25.74
CA THR A 84 5.83 -2.25 -26.69
C THR A 84 6.18 -0.94 -26.03
N SER A 85 5.71 -0.68 -24.81
CA SER A 85 5.82 0.61 -24.14
C SER A 85 6.38 0.52 -22.73
N PRO A 86 7.07 1.55 -22.24
CA PRO A 86 7.40 1.64 -20.82
C PRO A 86 6.12 1.81 -19.99
N PHE A 87 6.16 1.38 -18.74
CA PHE A 87 5.06 1.56 -17.80
C PHE A 87 5.46 2.43 -16.60
N PHE A 88 4.47 3.02 -15.97
CA PHE A 88 4.58 3.69 -14.67
C PHE A 88 3.64 3.02 -13.68
N LEU A 89 4.18 2.44 -12.62
CA LEU A 89 3.41 1.85 -11.53
C LEU A 89 3.51 2.73 -10.28
N TYR A 90 2.42 3.35 -9.89
CA TYR A 90 2.27 4.01 -8.59
C TYR A 90 1.68 3.00 -7.60
N TYR A 91 2.50 2.49 -6.70
CA TYR A 91 2.11 1.53 -5.69
C TYR A 91 2.02 2.20 -4.32
N ALA A 92 0.82 2.40 -3.81
CA ALA A 92 0.56 2.99 -2.51
C ALA A 92 0.09 1.89 -1.54
N PRO A 93 1.00 1.27 -0.76
CA PRO A 93 0.63 0.23 0.18
C PRO A 93 -0.21 0.80 1.31
N ASN A 94 -1.10 -0.04 1.82
CA ASN A 94 -1.98 0.32 2.90
C ASN A 94 -1.33 0.12 4.28
N ALA A 95 -0.38 -0.80 4.36
CA ALA A 95 0.36 -1.10 5.57
C ALA A 95 1.17 0.09 6.07
N ASN A 96 1.46 0.08 7.36
CA ASN A 96 2.12 1.13 8.12
C ASN A 96 1.31 2.43 8.32
N HIS A 97 0.22 2.67 7.60
CA HIS A 97 -0.75 3.67 8.01
C HIS A 97 -1.42 3.25 9.32
N ASN A 98 -1.92 4.17 10.15
CA ASN A 98 -2.50 3.87 11.46
C ASN A 98 -3.82 3.08 11.34
N GLN A 99 -3.76 1.89 10.77
CA GLN A 99 -4.90 1.03 10.50
C GLN A 99 -5.39 0.34 11.78
N ARG A 100 -6.09 1.10 12.57
CA ARG A 100 -6.86 0.52 13.67
C ARG A 100 -8.28 0.25 13.18
N ASN A 101 -8.81 -0.92 13.48
CA ASN A 101 -10.24 -1.12 13.40
C ASN A 101 -10.93 -0.27 14.49
N LEU A 102 -12.26 -0.26 14.51
CA LEU A 102 -13.07 0.43 15.54
C LEU A 102 -12.69 0.08 16.99
N TYR A 103 -11.99 -1.03 17.20
CA TYR A 103 -11.55 -1.53 18.51
C TYR A 103 -10.07 -1.21 18.78
N GLY A 104 -9.42 -0.41 17.95
CA GLY A 104 -8.01 -0.08 18.10
C GLY A 104 -7.01 -1.19 17.72
N VAL A 105 -7.45 -2.22 17.02
CA VAL A 105 -6.62 -3.36 16.60
C VAL A 105 -6.05 -3.12 15.21
N PHE A 106 -4.73 -3.23 15.07
CA PHE A 106 -4.06 -3.16 13.78
C PHE A 106 -4.44 -4.33 12.86
N ALA A 107 -4.58 -4.04 11.57
CA ALA A 107 -4.97 -5.02 10.55
C ALA A 107 -3.75 -5.76 9.97
N VAL A 108 -3.01 -6.45 10.83
CA VAL A 108 -1.82 -7.23 10.42
C VAL A 108 -2.25 -8.55 9.80
N PRO A 109 -1.80 -8.89 8.57
CA PRO A 109 -2.02 -10.20 7.99
C PRO A 109 -1.22 -11.28 8.73
N ASP A 110 -1.69 -12.52 8.71
CA ASP A 110 -0.92 -13.64 9.26
C ASP A 110 0.31 -13.95 8.41
N SER A 111 0.18 -13.82 7.08
CA SER A 111 1.28 -13.95 6.11
C SER A 111 0.98 -13.19 4.83
N ILE A 112 2.04 -12.85 4.07
CA ILE A 112 1.96 -12.28 2.73
C ILE A 112 3.11 -12.84 1.87
N ALA A 113 2.85 -13.14 0.61
CA ALA A 113 3.85 -13.74 -0.31
C ALA A 113 4.56 -14.98 0.29
N GLY A 114 3.87 -15.77 1.11
CA GLY A 114 4.43 -16.95 1.78
C GLY A 114 5.26 -16.66 3.03
N VAL A 115 5.45 -15.40 3.40
CA VAL A 115 6.22 -14.96 4.58
C VAL A 115 5.26 -14.69 5.74
N LYS A 116 5.55 -15.21 6.93
CA LYS A 116 4.83 -14.89 8.16
C LYS A 116 5.08 -13.42 8.53
N ILE A 117 4.02 -12.71 8.94
CA ILE A 117 4.09 -11.30 9.32
C ILE A 117 3.73 -11.10 10.78
N LYS A 118 2.53 -11.51 11.17
CA LYS A 118 2.01 -11.27 12.51
C LYS A 118 2.92 -11.85 13.60
N GLY A 119 3.37 -10.98 14.50
CA GLY A 119 4.24 -11.34 15.63
C GLY A 119 5.67 -11.67 15.24
N GLN A 120 6.14 -11.29 14.04
CA GLN A 120 7.49 -11.60 13.58
C GLN A 120 8.47 -10.45 13.73
N SER A 121 7.99 -9.22 13.81
CA SER A 121 8.85 -8.05 13.96
C SER A 121 9.54 -8.04 15.33
N LYS A 122 10.78 -7.58 15.33
CA LYS A 122 11.63 -7.45 16.55
C LYS A 122 12.36 -6.13 16.56
N TYR A 123 12.61 -5.60 17.73
CA TYR A 123 13.55 -4.52 17.94
C TYR A 123 14.99 -4.98 17.76
N THR A 124 15.92 -4.04 17.69
CA THR A 124 17.36 -4.32 17.49
C THR A 124 17.98 -5.13 18.63
N ASP A 125 17.40 -5.10 19.82
CA ASP A 125 17.80 -5.90 20.97
C ASP A 125 17.23 -7.33 20.95
N GLY A 126 16.44 -7.68 19.91
CA GLY A 126 15.81 -8.98 19.72
C GLY A 126 14.48 -9.15 20.45
N SER A 127 14.03 -8.17 21.23
CA SER A 127 12.73 -8.21 21.89
C SER A 127 11.59 -8.13 20.87
N PRO A 128 10.44 -8.77 21.12
CA PRO A 128 9.29 -8.69 20.24
C PRO A 128 8.81 -7.25 20.08
N ALA A 129 8.59 -6.82 18.84
CA ALA A 129 7.96 -5.55 18.53
C ALA A 129 6.42 -5.69 18.46
N GLY A 130 5.74 -4.60 18.19
CA GLY A 130 4.28 -4.55 18.19
C GLY A 130 3.64 -4.78 16.82
N PRO A 131 2.30 -4.80 16.76
CA PRO A 131 1.58 -4.99 15.50
C PRO A 131 1.83 -3.88 14.47
N ARG A 132 2.26 -2.70 14.90
CA ARG A 132 2.61 -1.62 13.97
C ARG A 132 3.91 -1.93 13.23
N GLU A 133 4.89 -2.46 13.93
CA GLU A 133 6.16 -2.90 13.36
C GLU A 133 5.96 -4.11 12.44
N ASP A 134 5.00 -4.98 12.75
CA ASP A 134 4.57 -6.04 11.83
C ASP A 134 4.01 -5.46 10.51
N MET A 135 3.33 -4.31 10.53
CA MET A 135 2.90 -3.63 9.30
C MET A 135 4.08 -3.04 8.52
N VAL A 136 5.14 -2.60 9.20
CA VAL A 136 6.39 -2.20 8.52
C VAL A 136 7.03 -3.42 7.85
N LEU A 137 7.06 -4.56 8.54
CA LEU A 137 7.52 -5.83 7.97
C LEU A 137 6.68 -6.26 6.76
N GLU A 138 5.35 -6.06 6.81
CA GLU A 138 4.47 -6.29 5.66
C GLU A 138 4.92 -5.47 4.43
N ASN A 139 5.21 -4.18 4.62
CA ASN A 139 5.70 -3.32 3.53
C ASN A 139 7.04 -3.80 2.97
N ASP A 140 7.96 -4.21 3.84
CA ASP A 140 9.26 -4.72 3.43
C ASP A 140 9.13 -6.01 2.59
N VAL A 141 8.29 -6.94 3.04
CA VAL A 141 8.01 -8.19 2.33
C VAL A 141 7.35 -7.94 0.98
N VAL A 142 6.35 -7.05 0.93
CA VAL A 142 5.68 -6.67 -0.33
C VAL A 142 6.67 -6.02 -1.30
N PHE A 143 7.47 -5.09 -0.83
CA PHE A 143 8.47 -4.43 -1.66
C PHE A 143 9.54 -5.42 -2.15
N GLY A 144 10.00 -6.30 -1.27
CA GLY A 144 10.93 -7.39 -1.62
C GLY A 144 10.38 -8.32 -2.70
N ASP A 145 9.09 -8.66 -2.63
CA ASP A 145 8.44 -9.52 -3.61
C ASP A 145 8.25 -8.82 -4.98
N LEU A 146 7.92 -7.53 -4.99
CA LEU A 146 7.91 -6.71 -6.21
C LEU A 146 9.31 -6.63 -6.86
N LEU A 147 10.35 -6.40 -6.06
CA LEU A 147 11.74 -6.42 -6.55
C LEU A 147 12.11 -7.78 -7.13
N LYS A 148 11.70 -8.87 -6.48
CA LYS A 148 11.91 -10.23 -6.97
C LYS A 148 11.21 -10.44 -8.32
N LYS A 149 9.97 -9.99 -8.48
CA LYS A 149 9.24 -10.03 -9.75
C LYS A 149 10.02 -9.33 -10.86
N LEU A 150 10.50 -8.09 -10.61
CA LEU A 150 11.29 -7.34 -11.59
C LEU A 150 12.62 -8.03 -11.94
N LYS A 151 13.31 -8.61 -10.93
CA LYS A 151 14.57 -9.34 -11.12
C LYS A 151 14.41 -10.66 -11.92
N GLN A 152 13.25 -11.28 -11.87
CA GLN A 152 13.00 -12.57 -12.51
C GLN A 152 12.33 -12.45 -13.87
N THR A 153 11.78 -11.29 -14.22
CA THR A 153 11.04 -11.05 -15.46
C THR A 153 11.97 -10.47 -16.53
N GLU A 154 11.99 -11.10 -17.70
CA GLU A 154 12.71 -10.55 -18.87
C GLU A 154 12.10 -9.22 -19.31
N ASP A 155 12.94 -8.28 -19.76
CA ASP A 155 12.48 -7.05 -20.38
C ASP A 155 12.21 -7.28 -21.87
N PRO A 156 10.95 -7.27 -22.35
CA PRO A 156 10.64 -7.52 -23.75
C PRO A 156 11.20 -6.46 -24.70
N ARG A 157 11.60 -5.29 -24.16
CA ARG A 157 12.16 -4.17 -24.92
C ARG A 157 13.68 -4.15 -24.90
N TRP A 158 14.30 -4.95 -24.06
CA TRP A 158 15.75 -5.05 -23.94
C TRP A 158 16.16 -6.52 -23.77
N PRO A 159 16.26 -7.27 -24.88
CA PRO A 159 16.59 -8.69 -24.86
C PRO A 159 17.82 -9.01 -24.01
N ASP A 160 17.80 -10.17 -23.38
CA ASP A 160 18.85 -10.67 -22.48
C ASP A 160 19.00 -9.90 -21.14
N HIS A 161 18.12 -8.95 -20.87
CA HIS A 161 18.09 -8.19 -19.63
C HIS A 161 16.79 -8.39 -18.85
N LYS A 162 16.85 -8.14 -17.54
CA LYS A 162 15.69 -8.20 -16.66
C LYS A 162 15.05 -6.82 -16.50
N LEU A 163 13.75 -6.78 -16.24
CA LEU A 163 13.03 -5.52 -16.01
C LEU A 163 13.70 -4.63 -14.95
N ILE A 164 14.28 -5.22 -13.92
CA ILE A 164 14.96 -4.49 -12.83
C ILE A 164 16.13 -3.64 -13.32
N GLU A 165 16.78 -4.02 -14.42
CA GLU A 165 17.93 -3.33 -14.99
C GLU A 165 17.54 -2.06 -15.75
N ASN A 166 16.28 -2.01 -16.20
CA ASN A 166 15.69 -0.90 -16.94
C ASN A 166 14.55 -0.21 -16.19
N THR A 167 14.48 -0.37 -14.87
CA THR A 167 13.43 0.20 -14.03
C THR A 167 14.01 1.19 -13.05
N LEU A 168 13.51 2.43 -13.09
CA LEU A 168 13.73 3.41 -12.03
C LEU A 168 12.74 3.14 -10.89
N ILE A 169 13.26 2.91 -9.70
CA ILE A 169 12.47 2.67 -8.49
C ILE A 169 12.66 3.84 -7.55
N ILE A 170 11.55 4.44 -7.13
CA ILE A 170 11.51 5.50 -6.13
C ILE A 170 10.67 5.00 -4.96
N PHE A 171 11.29 4.89 -3.79
CA PHE A 171 10.61 4.57 -2.54
C PHE A 171 10.59 5.82 -1.66
N THR A 172 9.39 6.23 -1.23
CA THR A 172 9.20 7.42 -0.41
C THR A 172 7.95 7.29 0.47
N SER A 173 7.75 8.24 1.37
CA SER A 173 6.50 8.42 2.11
C SER A 173 5.72 9.60 1.56
N ASP A 174 4.41 9.60 1.74
CA ASP A 174 3.51 10.70 1.33
C ASP A 174 3.61 11.91 2.25
N ASN A 175 3.93 11.70 3.52
CA ASN A 175 4.12 12.75 4.54
C ASN A 175 4.94 12.22 5.72
N GLY A 176 5.32 13.13 6.60
CA GLY A 176 5.95 12.80 7.87
C GLY A 176 5.01 12.13 8.86
N GLY A 177 5.56 11.61 9.94
CA GLY A 177 4.81 10.94 10.99
C GLY A 177 3.78 11.85 11.67
N LEU A 178 2.74 11.25 12.22
CA LEU A 178 1.69 11.97 12.92
C LEU A 178 2.18 12.50 14.28
N ASP A 179 2.32 13.81 14.41
CA ASP A 179 2.79 14.49 15.62
C ASP A 179 1.63 14.83 16.54
N ARG A 180 1.23 13.86 17.37
CA ARG A 180 0.25 14.09 18.45
C ARG A 180 0.51 13.15 19.61
N LYS A 181 0.08 13.53 20.82
CA LYS A 181 0.21 12.72 22.03
C LYS A 181 -0.36 11.31 21.83
N GLY A 182 0.47 10.31 22.12
CA GLY A 182 0.11 8.89 21.96
C GLY A 182 0.25 8.34 20.54
N SER A 183 0.77 9.14 19.61
CA SER A 183 1.20 8.62 18.31
C SER A 183 2.46 7.76 18.49
N PRO A 184 2.57 6.63 17.78
CA PRO A 184 3.78 5.82 17.79
C PRO A 184 4.87 6.36 16.84
N THR A 185 4.72 7.56 16.33
CA THR A 185 5.69 8.19 15.41
C THR A 185 6.52 9.23 16.14
N ASP A 186 7.79 9.31 15.76
CA ASP A 186 8.74 10.32 16.22
C ASP A 186 9.37 10.99 15.00
N ASN A 187 9.22 12.29 14.89
CA ASN A 187 9.81 13.09 13.82
C ASN A 187 11.07 13.85 14.28
N ALA A 188 11.50 13.68 15.56
CA ALA A 188 12.66 14.39 16.07
C ALA A 188 13.93 14.13 15.24
N PRO A 189 14.80 15.13 15.06
CA PRO A 189 14.75 16.49 15.61
C PRO A 189 13.90 17.48 14.78
N LEU A 190 13.11 17.01 13.82
CA LEU A 190 12.31 17.86 12.93
C LEU A 190 11.06 18.37 13.65
N ARG A 191 10.71 19.63 13.40
CA ARG A 191 9.54 20.26 14.00
C ARG A 191 8.25 19.69 13.41
N SER A 192 7.29 19.35 14.30
CA SER A 192 5.92 18.96 13.95
C SER A 192 5.83 17.68 13.10
N GLY A 193 4.75 17.46 12.35
CA GLY A 193 4.48 16.24 11.61
C GLY A 193 3.36 16.37 10.59
N LYS A 194 2.75 15.25 10.26
CA LYS A 194 1.65 15.13 9.29
C LYS A 194 0.60 16.24 9.47
N GLY A 195 0.24 16.91 8.38
CA GLY A 195 -0.75 17.99 8.33
C GLY A 195 -0.16 19.39 8.53
N TYR A 196 1.14 19.51 8.75
CA TYR A 196 1.83 20.79 8.91
C TYR A 196 2.93 20.96 7.86
N ALA A 197 3.15 22.19 7.40
CA ALA A 197 4.19 22.56 6.44
C ALA A 197 5.59 22.74 7.07
N TYR A 198 5.81 22.19 8.26
CA TYR A 198 7.13 22.14 8.89
C TYR A 198 7.91 20.89 8.45
N GLU A 199 9.22 20.88 8.67
CA GLU A 199 10.12 19.81 8.24
C GLU A 199 9.63 18.42 8.68
N GLY A 200 9.11 18.27 9.91
CA GLY A 200 8.55 16.99 10.37
C GLY A 200 7.32 16.51 9.60
N GLY A 201 6.63 17.40 8.88
CA GLY A 201 5.47 17.05 8.07
C GLY A 201 5.78 16.78 6.60
N ILE A 202 6.84 17.40 6.05
CA ILE A 202 7.14 17.38 4.62
C ILE A 202 8.45 16.69 4.26
N ARG A 203 9.42 16.63 5.19
CA ARG A 203 10.71 15.99 4.96
C ARG A 203 10.60 14.50 5.21
N VAL A 204 10.51 13.75 4.13
CA VAL A 204 10.33 12.29 4.14
C VAL A 204 11.58 11.60 3.58
N PRO A 205 11.83 10.33 3.94
CA PRO A 205 12.89 9.54 3.33
C PRO A 205 12.59 9.32 1.85
N VAL A 206 13.63 9.40 1.03
CA VAL A 206 13.57 9.09 -0.41
C VAL A 206 14.74 8.17 -0.74
N LEU A 207 14.43 7.01 -1.30
CA LEU A 207 15.41 6.07 -1.84
C LEU A 207 15.16 5.94 -3.33
N VAL A 208 16.21 6.05 -4.13
CA VAL A 208 16.13 5.94 -5.59
C VAL A 208 17.12 4.88 -6.06
N ARG A 209 16.65 3.98 -6.91
CA ARG A 209 17.44 2.93 -7.56
C ARG A 209 17.09 2.84 -9.03
N GLY A 210 18.08 2.73 -9.89
CA GLY A 210 17.89 2.53 -11.34
C GLY A 210 19.16 2.82 -12.13
N SER A 211 19.16 2.48 -13.41
CA SER A 211 20.23 2.86 -14.33
C SER A 211 20.30 4.39 -14.45
N GLY A 212 21.50 4.96 -14.41
CA GLY A 212 21.71 6.41 -14.48
C GLY A 212 21.51 7.18 -13.18
N VAL A 213 21.14 6.51 -12.07
CA VAL A 213 21.22 7.08 -10.73
C VAL A 213 22.66 6.93 -10.27
N GLY A 214 23.34 8.03 -9.99
CA GLY A 214 24.75 8.06 -9.57
C GLY A 214 25.01 7.15 -8.39
N GLN A 215 26.14 6.47 -8.44
CA GLN A 215 26.69 5.68 -7.35
C GLN A 215 27.30 6.60 -6.29
#